data_f52dc76f9236f6cef359bc125908e18e
#
_entry.id   f52dc76f9236f6cef359bc125908e18e
#
_cell.length_a   1.000
_cell.length_b   1.000
_cell.length_c   1.000
_cell.angle_alpha   90.00
_cell.angle_beta   90.00
_cell.angle_gamma   90.00
#
_symmetry.space_group_name_H-M   'P 1'
#
loop_
_entity.id
_entity.type
_entity.pdbx_description
1 polymer ?
#
loop_
_entity_poly.entity_id
_entity_poly.type
_entity_poly.pdbx_seq_one_letter_code
_entity_poly.pdbx_strand_id
1 'polypeptide(L)'
;SRKPSEWQLAEGYEDSWESLDEYIQFLYERLTLMHRLLAPTGTLYLHLDWHADAYARLLLDEIFGPERFLNEIIWAYHGPSPIRSAFNRKHDTILVYTKSENYTFNADAVRVPYDAATVKTFAASPKAGFGKVPDLERGKVPEDWWYFPVVARLHGERTGYPTQKPEALLKRIILASSNPGDLVADFFCGSGTTPLVAARHGRRFLASDASLRAVHTARTRLVRENACPFSVWTSRSLLDGRDIPFEFRVFEQQVLLASVAIPVYWEIDPNWDGGTFRSTAQALLPLRQGEIHRSLPLPPDPGR
;
A
#
# COMPACT_ATOMS: atom_id res chain seq x y z
N SER A 1 14.07 24.05 16.62
CA SER A 1 13.31 24.35 15.42
C SER A 1 14.28 24.64 14.29
N ARG A 2 14.33 23.79 13.25
CA ARG A 2 15.13 24.03 12.05
C ARG A 2 14.58 25.23 11.30
N LYS A 3 15.46 26.07 10.77
CA LYS A 3 15.08 27.23 9.96
C LYS A 3 14.46 26.76 8.63
N PRO A 4 13.49 27.50 8.04
CA PRO A 4 12.86 27.12 6.74
C PRO A 4 13.85 26.91 5.59
N SER A 5 15.01 27.57 5.60
CA SER A 5 16.09 27.41 4.61
C SER A 5 16.80 26.05 4.64
N GLU A 6 16.56 25.23 5.68
CA GLU A 6 17.15 23.89 5.82
C GLU A 6 16.22 22.78 5.30
N TRP A 7 15.04 23.13 4.80
CA TRP A 7 14.10 22.19 4.23
C TRP A 7 14.49 21.92 2.78
N GLN A 8 15.01 20.74 2.50
CA GLN A 8 15.06 20.24 1.13
C GLN A 8 13.64 19.88 0.73
N LEU A 9 13.12 20.52 -0.32
CA LEU A 9 11.92 20.08 -0.99
C LEU A 9 12.21 18.69 -1.55
N ALA A 10 11.62 17.66 -0.94
CA ALA A 10 11.64 16.35 -1.54
C ALA A 10 10.73 16.41 -2.77
N GLU A 11 11.28 16.09 -3.94
CA GLU A 11 10.49 15.93 -5.14
C GLU A 11 9.35 14.94 -4.86
N GLY A 12 8.11 15.44 -4.98
CA GLY A 12 6.91 14.62 -5.00
C GLY A 12 6.84 13.84 -6.32
N TYR A 13 5.89 12.94 -6.46
CA TYR A 13 5.52 12.44 -7.78
C TYR A 13 4.72 13.55 -8.50
N GLU A 14 4.86 13.59 -9.81
CA GLU A 14 4.10 14.52 -10.66
C GLU A 14 2.65 14.01 -10.72
N ASP A 15 1.74 14.76 -10.11
CA ASP A 15 0.30 14.50 -10.10
C ASP A 15 -0.40 15.75 -10.66
N SER A 16 0.12 16.20 -11.81
CA SER A 16 -0.40 17.34 -12.56
C SER A 16 -0.82 16.87 -13.94
N TRP A 17 -2.04 17.20 -14.30
CA TRP A 17 -2.65 16.85 -15.57
C TRP A 17 -3.01 18.15 -16.31
N GLU A 18 -2.79 18.19 -17.61
CA GLU A 18 -3.14 19.36 -18.43
C GLU A 18 -4.65 19.57 -18.48
N SER A 19 -5.42 18.47 -18.39
CA SER A 19 -6.88 18.50 -18.39
C SER A 19 -7.49 17.32 -17.64
N LEU A 20 -8.75 17.44 -17.26
CA LEU A 20 -9.53 16.33 -16.72
C LEU A 20 -9.65 15.18 -17.73
N ASP A 21 -9.79 15.49 -19.02
CA ASP A 21 -9.93 14.49 -20.08
C ASP A 21 -8.67 13.62 -20.20
N GLU A 22 -7.48 14.21 -20.08
CA GLU A 22 -6.21 13.48 -20.07
C GLU A 22 -6.13 12.51 -18.88
N TYR A 23 -6.53 12.98 -17.71
CA TYR A 23 -6.58 12.13 -16.51
C TYR A 23 -7.58 10.97 -16.64
N ILE A 24 -8.77 11.24 -17.18
CA ILE A 24 -9.80 10.25 -17.44
C ILE A 24 -9.29 9.19 -18.44
N GLN A 25 -8.66 9.63 -19.54
CA GLN A 25 -8.06 8.72 -20.51
C GLN A 25 -6.96 7.85 -19.88
N PHE A 26 -6.10 8.45 -19.07
CA PHE A 26 -5.07 7.73 -18.31
C PHE A 26 -5.68 6.66 -17.41
N LEU A 27 -6.75 6.97 -16.68
CA LEU A 27 -7.44 6.01 -15.82
C LEU A 27 -8.10 4.89 -16.64
N TYR A 28 -8.79 5.23 -17.72
CA TYR A 28 -9.50 4.27 -18.56
C TYR A 28 -8.58 3.16 -19.07
N GLU A 29 -7.43 3.54 -19.63
CA GLU A 29 -6.45 2.58 -20.14
C GLU A 29 -5.95 1.62 -19.05
N ARG A 30 -5.62 2.13 -17.87
CA ARG A 30 -5.08 1.34 -16.75
C ARG A 30 -6.14 0.46 -16.11
N LEU A 31 -7.33 0.99 -15.90
CA LEU A 31 -8.46 0.22 -15.34
C LEU A 31 -8.88 -0.91 -16.28
N THR A 32 -8.88 -0.67 -17.60
CA THR A 32 -9.12 -1.72 -18.61
C THR A 32 -8.09 -2.85 -18.50
N LEU A 33 -6.80 -2.51 -18.36
CA LEU A 33 -5.74 -3.52 -18.17
C LEU A 33 -5.90 -4.25 -16.85
N MET A 34 -6.19 -3.56 -15.75
CA MET A 34 -6.43 -4.17 -14.45
C MET A 34 -7.63 -5.12 -14.48
N HIS A 35 -8.71 -4.72 -15.14
CA HIS A 35 -9.86 -5.60 -15.35
C HIS A 35 -9.47 -6.90 -16.07
N ARG A 36 -8.63 -6.82 -17.11
CA ARG A 36 -8.16 -8.01 -17.84
C ARG A 36 -7.29 -8.93 -16.97
N LEU A 37 -6.47 -8.36 -16.09
CA LEU A 37 -5.57 -9.11 -15.19
C LEU A 37 -6.28 -9.69 -13.97
N LEU A 38 -7.42 -9.12 -13.59
CA LEU A 38 -8.16 -9.53 -12.39
C LEU A 38 -8.69 -10.94 -12.55
N ALA A 39 -8.45 -11.79 -11.55
CA ALA A 39 -8.98 -13.16 -11.50
C ALA A 39 -10.52 -13.17 -11.52
N PRO A 40 -11.17 -14.25 -12.00
CA PRO A 40 -12.63 -14.34 -12.00
C PRO A 40 -13.29 -14.09 -10.63
N THR A 41 -12.61 -14.46 -9.54
CA THR A 41 -13.06 -14.24 -8.16
C THR A 41 -12.54 -12.95 -7.54
N GLY A 42 -11.81 -12.13 -8.31
CA GLY A 42 -11.12 -10.95 -7.83
C GLY A 42 -12.02 -9.74 -7.68
N THR A 43 -11.58 -8.81 -6.84
CA THR A 43 -12.24 -7.54 -6.56
C THR A 43 -11.25 -6.39 -6.76
N LEU A 44 -11.70 -5.35 -7.46
CA LEU A 44 -10.96 -4.09 -7.61
C LEU A 44 -11.41 -3.11 -6.53
N TYR A 45 -10.45 -2.46 -5.88
CA TYR A 45 -10.66 -1.32 -4.99
C TYR A 45 -9.94 -0.10 -5.60
N LEU A 46 -10.69 0.90 -6.03
CA LEU A 46 -10.15 2.14 -6.58
C LEU A 46 -10.36 3.28 -5.60
N HIS A 47 -9.28 3.76 -4.99
CA HIS A 47 -9.29 4.88 -4.07
C HIS A 47 -9.03 6.19 -4.81
N LEU A 48 -9.91 7.16 -4.62
CA LEU A 48 -9.83 8.49 -5.21
C LEU A 48 -10.33 9.53 -4.21
N ASP A 49 -9.90 10.76 -4.41
CA ASP A 49 -10.50 11.91 -3.77
C ASP A 49 -11.69 12.45 -4.60
N TRP A 50 -12.34 13.47 -4.05
CA TRP A 50 -13.53 14.09 -4.63
C TRP A 50 -13.35 14.71 -6.02
N HIS A 51 -12.12 14.91 -6.52
CA HIS A 51 -11.89 15.49 -7.83
C HIS A 51 -12.24 14.52 -8.97
N ALA A 52 -12.07 13.26 -8.76
CA ALA A 52 -12.14 12.24 -9.82
C ALA A 52 -13.10 11.08 -9.55
N ASP A 53 -13.61 10.92 -8.33
CA ASP A 53 -14.43 9.77 -7.92
C ASP A 53 -15.67 9.56 -8.79
N ALA A 54 -16.42 10.63 -9.07
CA ALA A 54 -17.63 10.57 -9.89
C ALA A 54 -17.35 10.14 -11.34
N TYR A 55 -16.25 10.62 -11.92
CA TYR A 55 -15.85 10.25 -13.28
C TYR A 55 -15.35 8.82 -13.34
N ALA A 56 -14.55 8.42 -12.36
CA ALA A 56 -14.04 7.06 -12.27
C ALA A 56 -15.15 6.04 -12.06
N ARG A 57 -16.24 6.40 -11.38
CA ARG A 57 -17.43 5.57 -11.25
C ARG A 57 -18.04 5.25 -12.62
N LEU A 58 -18.19 6.25 -13.49
CA LEU A 58 -18.71 6.04 -14.84
C LEU A 58 -17.79 5.16 -15.69
N LEU A 59 -16.47 5.36 -15.58
CA LEU A 59 -15.50 4.50 -16.27
C LEU A 59 -15.57 3.05 -15.80
N LEU A 60 -15.71 2.82 -14.51
CA LEU A 60 -15.81 1.47 -13.96
C LEU A 60 -17.13 0.81 -14.34
N ASP A 61 -18.24 1.54 -14.40
CA ASP A 61 -19.52 1.02 -14.90
C ASP A 61 -19.42 0.61 -16.38
N GLU A 62 -18.65 1.33 -17.21
CA GLU A 62 -18.38 0.96 -18.59
C GLU A 62 -17.48 -0.28 -18.72
N ILE A 63 -16.40 -0.36 -17.91
CA ILE A 63 -15.39 -1.42 -18.01
C ILE A 63 -15.86 -2.74 -17.39
N PHE A 64 -16.52 -2.68 -16.23
CA PHE A 64 -16.93 -3.85 -15.45
C PHE A 64 -18.40 -4.23 -15.66
N GLY A 65 -19.25 -3.26 -16.03
CA GLY A 65 -20.69 -3.33 -15.96
C GLY A 65 -21.23 -2.78 -14.63
N PRO A 66 -22.34 -2.00 -14.66
CA PRO A 66 -22.92 -1.41 -13.45
C PRO A 66 -23.39 -2.45 -12.44
N GLU A 67 -23.72 -3.67 -12.88
CA GLU A 67 -24.10 -4.80 -12.03
C GLU A 67 -22.92 -5.41 -11.25
N ARG A 68 -21.68 -5.03 -11.57
CA ARG A 68 -20.46 -5.46 -10.86
C ARG A 68 -20.05 -4.50 -9.76
N PHE A 69 -20.72 -3.39 -9.65
CA PHE A 69 -20.55 -2.46 -8.53
C PHE A 69 -20.98 -3.12 -7.22
N LEU A 70 -20.05 -3.17 -6.26
CA LEU A 70 -20.32 -3.78 -4.97
C LEU A 70 -20.59 -2.74 -3.89
N ASN A 71 -19.68 -1.78 -3.72
CA ASN A 71 -19.79 -0.71 -2.73
C ASN A 71 -19.09 0.58 -3.18
N GLU A 72 -19.57 1.68 -2.64
CA GLU A 72 -18.85 2.94 -2.51
C GLU A 72 -18.51 3.12 -1.04
N ILE A 73 -17.23 2.96 -0.69
CA ILE A 73 -16.77 3.05 0.67
C ILE A 73 -16.29 4.48 0.93
N ILE A 74 -16.84 5.11 1.95
CA ILE A 74 -16.39 6.42 2.43
C ILE A 74 -15.33 6.24 3.49
N TRP A 75 -14.08 6.53 3.15
CA TRP A 75 -13.00 6.56 4.13
C TRP A 75 -12.89 7.93 4.76
N ALA A 76 -13.44 8.06 5.98
CA ALA A 76 -13.41 9.29 6.77
C ALA A 76 -12.15 9.36 7.65
N TYR A 77 -11.62 10.58 7.80
CA TYR A 77 -10.48 10.88 8.65
C TYR A 77 -10.54 12.29 9.22
N HIS A 78 -9.80 12.56 10.29
CA HIS A 78 -9.65 13.89 10.85
C HIS A 78 -8.32 14.54 10.44
N GLY A 79 -8.30 15.86 10.49
CA GLY A 79 -7.12 16.65 10.25
C GLY A 79 -7.42 18.15 10.29
N PRO A 80 -6.41 19.01 10.42
CA PRO A 80 -6.61 20.45 10.37
C PRO A 80 -7.19 20.86 9.03
N SER A 81 -8.06 21.85 9.04
CA SER A 81 -8.59 22.46 7.83
C SER A 81 -8.69 23.96 7.99
N PRO A 82 -8.16 24.74 7.04
CA PRO A 82 -8.28 26.18 7.04
C PRO A 82 -9.60 26.69 6.44
N ILE A 83 -10.42 25.82 5.84
CA ILE A 83 -11.65 26.21 5.14
C ILE A 83 -12.67 26.73 6.15
N ARG A 84 -13.17 27.98 5.90
CA ARG A 84 -14.19 28.63 6.73
C ARG A 84 -15.45 28.96 5.95
N SER A 85 -15.43 28.87 4.63
CA SER A 85 -16.53 29.23 3.72
C SER A 85 -17.32 28.04 3.20
N ALA A 86 -16.92 26.81 3.57
CA ALA A 86 -17.56 25.56 3.18
C ALA A 86 -17.30 24.48 4.23
N PHE A 87 -18.02 23.36 4.12
CA PHE A 87 -17.72 22.16 4.92
C PHE A 87 -16.33 21.62 4.59
N ASN A 88 -15.62 21.21 5.65
CA ASN A 88 -14.29 20.65 5.50
C ASN A 88 -14.37 19.24 4.89
N ARG A 89 -13.71 19.02 3.74
CA ARG A 89 -13.61 17.70 3.11
C ARG A 89 -12.67 16.83 3.92
N LYS A 90 -13.18 15.78 4.54
CA LYS A 90 -12.45 14.86 5.44
C LYS A 90 -12.82 13.42 5.16
N HIS A 91 -12.99 13.11 3.88
CA HIS A 91 -13.15 11.76 3.39
C HIS A 91 -12.60 11.65 1.97
N ASP A 92 -12.23 10.44 1.63
CA ASP A 92 -11.98 9.99 0.28
C ASP A 92 -12.92 8.84 -0.04
N THR A 93 -13.10 8.53 -1.32
CA THR A 93 -13.99 7.48 -1.82
C THR A 93 -13.17 6.28 -2.27
N ILE A 94 -13.64 5.07 -1.96
CA ILE A 94 -13.10 3.82 -2.49
C ILE A 94 -14.22 3.10 -3.23
N LEU A 95 -14.13 3.06 -4.55
CA LEU A 95 -15.06 2.34 -5.41
C LEU A 95 -14.68 0.86 -5.46
N VAL A 96 -15.65 -0.02 -5.28
CA VAL A 96 -15.44 -1.47 -5.21
C VAL A 96 -16.22 -2.17 -6.30
N TYR A 97 -15.49 -2.88 -7.18
CA TYR A 97 -16.05 -3.65 -8.28
C TYR A 97 -15.56 -5.08 -8.27
N THR A 98 -16.43 -6.01 -8.57
CA THR A 98 -16.09 -7.43 -8.68
C THR A 98 -15.89 -7.83 -10.14
N LYS A 99 -15.00 -8.81 -10.40
CA LYS A 99 -14.80 -9.34 -11.75
C LYS A 99 -15.99 -10.13 -12.25
N SER A 100 -16.65 -10.86 -11.36
CA SER A 100 -17.81 -11.69 -11.65
C SER A 100 -18.77 -11.76 -10.47
N GLU A 101 -19.84 -12.51 -10.58
CA GLU A 101 -20.77 -12.78 -9.46
C GLU A 101 -20.13 -13.66 -8.38
N ASN A 102 -19.16 -14.49 -8.75
CA ASN A 102 -18.47 -15.39 -7.85
C ASN A 102 -17.18 -14.73 -7.34
N TYR A 103 -17.30 -13.77 -6.44
CA TYR A 103 -16.16 -13.06 -5.87
C TYR A 103 -15.87 -13.52 -4.43
N THR A 104 -14.62 -13.33 -4.02
CA THR A 104 -14.20 -13.61 -2.65
C THR A 104 -14.63 -12.47 -1.72
N PHE A 105 -15.41 -12.80 -0.67
CA PHE A 105 -15.72 -11.89 0.42
C PHE A 105 -15.74 -12.62 1.76
N ASN A 106 -14.70 -12.42 2.56
CA ASN A 106 -14.49 -13.07 3.85
C ASN A 106 -15.13 -12.24 4.99
N ALA A 107 -16.44 -12.30 5.11
CA ALA A 107 -17.20 -11.52 6.08
C ALA A 107 -16.67 -11.66 7.51
N ASP A 108 -16.36 -12.87 7.96
CA ASP A 108 -15.89 -13.13 9.32
C ASP A 108 -14.50 -12.58 9.61
N ALA A 109 -13.65 -12.43 8.59
CA ALA A 109 -12.31 -11.88 8.74
C ALA A 109 -12.29 -10.36 9.00
N VAL A 110 -13.40 -9.68 8.75
CA VAL A 110 -13.52 -8.22 8.83
C VAL A 110 -14.58 -7.74 9.80
N ARG A 111 -15.24 -8.65 10.55
CA ARG A 111 -16.24 -8.26 11.52
C ARG A 111 -15.68 -7.30 12.57
N VAL A 112 -16.55 -6.41 13.01
CA VAL A 112 -16.30 -5.46 14.10
C VAL A 112 -17.32 -5.70 15.22
N PRO A 113 -16.97 -5.42 16.47
CA PRO A 113 -17.95 -5.47 17.56
C PRO A 113 -19.11 -4.53 17.30
N TYR A 114 -20.28 -4.86 17.82
CA TYR A 114 -21.36 -3.90 17.92
C TYR A 114 -21.01 -2.78 18.89
N ASP A 115 -21.48 -1.58 18.63
CA ASP A 115 -21.32 -0.46 19.55
C ASP A 115 -22.09 -0.70 20.89
N ALA A 116 -21.61 -0.04 21.94
CA ALA A 116 -22.15 -0.24 23.30
C ALA A 116 -23.66 0.09 23.42
N ALA A 117 -24.15 1.05 22.63
CA ALA A 117 -25.57 1.42 22.64
C ALA A 117 -26.42 0.31 22.02
N THR A 118 -25.97 -0.26 20.91
CA THR A 118 -26.63 -1.41 20.28
C THR A 118 -26.63 -2.62 21.21
N VAL A 119 -25.50 -2.95 21.83
CA VAL A 119 -25.41 -4.07 22.78
C VAL A 119 -26.39 -3.87 23.94
N LYS A 120 -26.42 -2.67 24.52
CA LYS A 120 -27.35 -2.33 25.61
C LYS A 120 -28.83 -2.44 25.19
N THR A 121 -29.15 -2.00 23.98
CA THR A 121 -30.52 -2.05 23.44
C THR A 121 -30.99 -3.50 23.30
N PHE A 122 -30.20 -4.37 22.73
CA PHE A 122 -30.57 -5.78 22.54
C PHE A 122 -30.54 -6.58 23.83
N ALA A 123 -29.67 -6.23 24.81
CA ALA A 123 -29.70 -6.81 26.15
C ALA A 123 -30.98 -6.44 26.91
N ALA A 124 -31.48 -5.21 26.74
CA ALA A 124 -32.71 -4.76 27.39
C ALA A 124 -34.01 -5.26 26.72
N SER A 125 -33.97 -5.47 25.38
CA SER A 125 -35.12 -5.92 24.60
C SER A 125 -34.68 -6.76 23.37
N PRO A 126 -34.72 -8.09 23.45
CA PRO A 126 -34.44 -8.96 22.33
C PRO A 126 -35.32 -8.73 21.07
N LYS A 127 -36.49 -8.06 21.28
CA LYS A 127 -37.39 -7.74 20.17
C LYS A 127 -37.15 -6.36 19.52
N ALA A 128 -36.11 -5.64 19.94
CA ALA A 128 -35.81 -4.28 19.47
C ALA A 128 -35.45 -4.17 17.97
N GLY A 129 -35.13 -5.26 17.29
CA GLY A 129 -34.74 -5.26 15.87
C GLY A 129 -35.66 -6.14 15.04
N PHE A 130 -36.65 -5.60 14.35
CA PHE A 130 -37.43 -6.26 13.27
C PHE A 130 -37.53 -7.81 13.33
N GLY A 131 -37.65 -8.37 14.56
CA GLY A 131 -37.78 -9.81 14.81
C GLY A 131 -36.52 -10.67 14.71
N LYS A 132 -35.33 -10.09 14.44
CA LYS A 132 -34.05 -10.81 14.43
C LYS A 132 -33.13 -10.24 15.51
N VAL A 133 -32.67 -11.09 16.41
CA VAL A 133 -31.62 -10.75 17.37
C VAL A 133 -30.27 -10.96 16.68
N PRO A 134 -29.40 -9.94 16.64
CA PRO A 134 -28.08 -10.12 16.09
C PRO A 134 -27.21 -10.98 17.03
N ASP A 135 -26.28 -11.72 16.46
CA ASP A 135 -25.24 -12.37 17.22
C ASP A 135 -24.22 -11.33 17.71
N LEU A 136 -24.42 -10.88 18.95
CA LEU A 136 -23.61 -9.80 19.54
C LEU A 136 -22.16 -10.22 19.77
N GLU A 137 -21.89 -11.51 20.01
CA GLU A 137 -20.54 -12.04 20.23
C GLU A 137 -19.77 -12.14 18.91
N ARG A 138 -20.43 -12.60 17.86
CA ARG A 138 -19.83 -12.69 16.53
C ARG A 138 -19.52 -11.31 15.92
N GLY A 139 -20.25 -10.28 16.32
CA GLY A 139 -20.13 -8.95 15.75
C GLY A 139 -20.79 -8.82 14.37
N LYS A 140 -20.58 -7.69 13.70
CA LYS A 140 -21.19 -7.35 12.41
C LYS A 140 -20.13 -7.10 11.32
N VAL A 141 -20.49 -7.32 10.06
CA VAL A 141 -19.73 -6.77 8.93
C VAL A 141 -19.82 -5.25 9.03
N PRO A 142 -18.71 -4.50 8.94
CA PRO A 142 -18.75 -3.06 9.01
C PRO A 142 -19.58 -2.48 7.87
N GLU A 143 -20.16 -1.33 8.11
CA GLU A 143 -20.82 -0.49 7.12
C GLU A 143 -19.79 -0.02 6.06
N ASP A 144 -20.26 0.61 5.01
CA ASP A 144 -19.46 1.15 3.91
C ASP A 144 -18.91 2.57 4.19
N TRP A 145 -19.00 3.06 5.40
CA TRP A 145 -18.30 4.25 5.88
C TRP A 145 -17.31 3.87 6.97
N TRP A 146 -16.02 4.18 6.72
CA TRP A 146 -14.92 3.74 7.57
C TRP A 146 -14.19 4.93 8.16
N TYR A 147 -13.91 4.87 9.45
CA TYR A 147 -13.01 5.81 10.08
C TYR A 147 -11.65 5.15 10.31
N PHE A 148 -10.65 5.62 9.58
CA PHE A 148 -9.25 5.30 9.81
C PHE A 148 -8.45 6.59 9.80
N PRO A 149 -7.73 6.92 10.89
CA PRO A 149 -6.90 8.13 10.91
C PRO A 149 -5.80 8.05 9.85
N VAL A 150 -5.50 9.17 9.23
CA VAL A 150 -4.34 9.28 8.33
C VAL A 150 -3.05 9.06 9.12
N VAL A 151 -2.00 8.60 8.44
CA VAL A 151 -0.70 8.37 9.05
C VAL A 151 -0.07 9.71 9.45
N ALA A 152 -0.27 10.10 10.69
CA ALA A 152 0.19 11.36 11.25
C ALA A 152 1.73 11.39 11.41
N ARG A 153 2.26 12.61 11.64
CA ARG A 153 3.71 12.87 11.67
C ARG A 153 4.47 12.03 12.72
N LEU A 154 3.81 11.65 13.83
CA LEU A 154 4.41 10.87 14.93
C LEU A 154 3.92 9.41 14.94
N HIS A 155 3.20 8.97 13.92
CA HIS A 155 2.70 7.59 13.86
C HIS A 155 3.85 6.61 13.59
N GLY A 156 3.85 5.46 14.27
CA GLY A 156 4.93 4.47 14.20
C GLY A 156 5.16 3.87 12.81
N GLU A 157 4.10 3.76 11.99
CA GLU A 157 4.19 3.24 10.62
C GLU A 157 4.62 4.28 9.57
N ARG A 158 4.87 5.55 9.99
CA ARG A 158 5.19 6.62 9.05
C ARG A 158 6.54 6.43 8.39
N THR A 159 6.55 6.39 7.06
CA THR A 159 7.76 6.30 6.24
C THR A 159 8.30 7.67 5.81
N GLY A 160 7.51 8.73 5.92
CA GLY A 160 7.81 10.04 5.33
C GLY A 160 7.40 10.18 3.86
N TYR A 161 6.87 9.12 3.26
CA TYR A 161 6.30 9.19 1.92
C TYR A 161 4.98 9.98 1.96
N PRO A 162 4.76 10.93 1.02
CA PRO A 162 3.48 11.62 0.92
C PRO A 162 2.33 10.64 0.68
N THR A 163 1.13 10.98 1.11
CA THR A 163 -0.09 10.19 0.80
C THR A 163 -0.08 8.73 1.28
N GLN A 164 0.82 8.36 2.21
CA GLN A 164 0.86 7.01 2.78
C GLN A 164 -0.49 6.64 3.39
N LYS A 165 -1.04 5.51 2.96
CA LYS A 165 -2.29 4.97 3.50
C LYS A 165 -2.04 4.19 4.80
N PRO A 166 -2.98 4.22 5.77
CA PRO A 166 -2.84 3.46 7.02
C PRO A 166 -2.95 1.96 6.76
N GLU A 167 -2.13 1.19 7.48
CA GLU A 167 -2.11 -0.27 7.35
C GLU A 167 -3.45 -0.91 7.72
N ALA A 168 -4.16 -0.36 8.70
CA ALA A 168 -5.46 -0.85 9.12
C ALA A 168 -6.53 -0.79 8.01
N LEU A 169 -6.47 0.24 7.14
CA LEU A 169 -7.33 0.36 5.97
C LEU A 169 -7.07 -0.78 4.99
N LEU A 170 -5.79 -0.95 4.59
CA LEU A 170 -5.40 -1.99 3.63
C LEU A 170 -5.61 -3.41 4.20
N LYS A 171 -5.40 -3.60 5.51
CA LYS A 171 -5.70 -4.86 6.18
C LYS A 171 -7.17 -5.26 6.01
N ARG A 172 -8.10 -4.35 6.23
CA ARG A 172 -9.54 -4.63 6.06
C ARG A 172 -9.84 -5.03 4.62
N ILE A 173 -9.35 -4.29 3.64
CA ILE A 173 -9.53 -4.58 2.20
C ILE A 173 -8.98 -5.97 1.84
N ILE A 174 -7.72 -6.23 2.19
CA ILE A 174 -7.02 -7.47 1.82
C ILE A 174 -7.67 -8.69 2.48
N LEU A 175 -8.03 -8.59 3.75
CA LEU A 175 -8.69 -9.71 4.44
C LEU A 175 -10.09 -9.98 3.91
N ALA A 176 -10.84 -8.92 3.53
CA ALA A 176 -12.18 -9.08 2.96
C ALA A 176 -12.15 -9.85 1.64
N SER A 177 -11.21 -9.52 0.74
CA SER A 177 -11.30 -9.92 -0.66
C SER A 177 -10.17 -10.82 -1.15
N SER A 178 -9.45 -11.47 -0.24
CA SER A 178 -8.41 -12.44 -0.58
C SER A 178 -8.23 -13.50 0.50
N ASN A 179 -7.67 -14.65 0.11
CA ASN A 179 -7.30 -15.75 1.00
C ASN A 179 -5.76 -15.84 1.12
N PRO A 180 -5.21 -16.49 2.16
CA PRO A 180 -3.78 -16.80 2.21
C PRO A 180 -3.33 -17.52 0.93
N GLY A 181 -2.19 -17.09 0.37
CA GLY A 181 -1.65 -17.58 -0.90
C GLY A 181 -2.17 -16.86 -2.15
N ASP A 182 -3.25 -16.09 -2.08
CA ASP A 182 -3.73 -15.28 -3.20
C ASP A 182 -2.75 -14.16 -3.57
N LEU A 183 -2.84 -13.68 -4.81
CA LEU A 183 -2.06 -12.55 -5.29
C LEU A 183 -2.83 -11.24 -5.10
N VAL A 184 -2.24 -10.32 -4.36
CA VAL A 184 -2.70 -8.93 -4.21
C VAL A 184 -1.83 -8.03 -5.08
N ALA A 185 -2.45 -7.26 -5.98
CA ALA A 185 -1.75 -6.36 -6.88
C ALA A 185 -2.03 -4.88 -6.54
N ASP A 186 -0.99 -4.04 -6.58
CA ASP A 186 -1.09 -2.59 -6.43
C ASP A 186 -0.10 -1.92 -7.39
N PHE A 187 -0.64 -1.33 -8.46
CA PHE A 187 0.17 -0.75 -9.53
C PHE A 187 0.54 0.72 -9.29
N PHE A 188 0.10 1.30 -8.17
CA PHE A 188 0.41 2.65 -7.70
C PHE A 188 0.79 2.61 -6.22
N CYS A 189 1.71 1.72 -5.87
CA CYS A 189 1.92 1.27 -4.50
C CYS A 189 2.50 2.33 -3.54
N GLY A 190 3.04 3.43 -4.05
CA GLY A 190 3.58 4.52 -3.24
C GLY A 190 4.54 4.03 -2.16
N SER A 191 4.17 4.22 -0.90
CA SER A 191 4.96 3.78 0.26
C SER A 191 4.97 2.27 0.50
N GLY A 192 4.29 1.46 -0.33
CA GLY A 192 4.25 0.00 -0.21
C GLY A 192 3.39 -0.53 0.94
N THR A 193 2.34 0.18 1.35
CA THR A 193 1.45 -0.31 2.41
C THR A 193 0.74 -1.59 1.98
N THR A 194 0.25 -1.65 0.75
CA THR A 194 -0.43 -2.84 0.20
C THR A 194 0.45 -4.09 0.20
N PRO A 195 1.65 -4.11 -0.43
CA PRO A 195 2.51 -5.29 -0.43
C PRO A 195 2.96 -5.70 0.96
N LEU A 196 3.20 -4.74 1.87
CA LEU A 196 3.56 -5.04 3.25
C LEU A 196 2.45 -5.77 3.98
N VAL A 197 1.22 -5.25 3.94
CA VAL A 197 0.07 -5.86 4.61
C VAL A 197 -0.27 -7.22 3.98
N ALA A 198 -0.17 -7.35 2.66
CA ALA A 198 -0.36 -8.62 1.95
C ALA A 198 0.63 -9.68 2.46
N ALA A 199 1.93 -9.36 2.51
CA ALA A 199 2.97 -10.26 3.01
C ALA A 199 2.74 -10.70 4.46
N ARG A 200 2.44 -9.76 5.36
CA ARG A 200 2.15 -10.05 6.78
C ARG A 200 0.96 -11.00 6.98
N HIS A 201 0.02 -11.00 6.05
CA HIS A 201 -1.16 -11.87 6.10
C HIS A 201 -1.06 -13.10 5.20
N GLY A 202 0.13 -13.46 4.73
CA GLY A 202 0.35 -14.67 3.95
C GLY A 202 -0.16 -14.61 2.51
N ARG A 203 -0.36 -13.41 1.97
CA ARG A 203 -0.69 -13.19 0.55
C ARG A 203 0.58 -12.96 -0.24
N ARG A 204 0.61 -13.39 -1.48
CA ARG A 204 1.62 -12.95 -2.44
C ARG A 204 1.29 -11.54 -2.88
N PHE A 205 2.28 -10.80 -3.32
CA PHE A 205 2.05 -9.43 -3.80
C PHE A 205 2.76 -9.16 -5.12
N LEU A 206 2.17 -8.28 -5.90
CA LEU A 206 2.76 -7.64 -7.06
C LEU A 206 2.54 -6.13 -6.90
N ALA A 207 3.61 -5.36 -6.80
CA ALA A 207 3.51 -3.92 -6.60
C ALA A 207 4.40 -3.19 -7.61
N SER A 208 3.91 -2.07 -8.12
CA SER A 208 4.70 -1.21 -9.00
C SER A 208 4.46 0.27 -8.68
N ASP A 209 5.43 1.08 -9.07
CA ASP A 209 5.31 2.54 -9.03
C ASP A 209 6.27 3.15 -10.05
N ALA A 210 5.91 4.29 -10.63
CA ALA A 210 6.78 5.01 -11.55
C ALA A 210 7.91 5.76 -10.83
N SER A 211 7.74 6.06 -9.55
CA SER A 211 8.70 6.79 -8.71
C SER A 211 9.72 5.84 -8.08
N LEU A 212 11.00 6.05 -8.37
CA LEU A 212 12.10 5.34 -7.69
C LEU A 212 12.03 5.52 -6.16
N ARG A 213 11.60 6.69 -5.69
CA ARG A 213 11.42 6.95 -4.25
C ARG A 213 10.34 6.05 -3.66
N ALA A 214 9.23 5.82 -4.36
CA ALA A 214 8.18 4.90 -3.95
C ALA A 214 8.71 3.48 -3.83
N VAL A 215 9.35 2.98 -4.90
CA VAL A 215 9.93 1.63 -4.94
C VAL A 215 10.95 1.44 -3.82
N HIS A 216 11.88 2.41 -3.62
CA HIS A 216 12.86 2.34 -2.53
C HIS A 216 12.20 2.34 -1.15
N THR A 217 11.17 3.18 -0.93
CA THR A 217 10.42 3.21 0.32
C THR A 217 9.74 1.88 0.61
N ALA A 218 9.06 1.32 -0.40
CA ALA A 218 8.39 0.03 -0.31
C ALA A 218 9.38 -1.11 0.00
N ARG A 219 10.50 -1.18 -0.73
CA ARG A 219 11.58 -2.17 -0.48
C ARG A 219 12.10 -2.09 0.96
N THR A 220 12.50 -0.88 1.38
CA THR A 220 13.03 -0.64 2.73
C THR A 220 12.04 -1.08 3.81
N ARG A 221 10.75 -0.84 3.57
CA ARG A 221 9.68 -1.23 4.48
C ARG A 221 9.51 -2.74 4.56
N LEU A 222 9.46 -3.41 3.41
CA LEU A 222 9.39 -4.88 3.32
C LEU A 222 10.58 -5.56 4.01
N VAL A 223 11.79 -5.05 3.80
CA VAL A 223 13.00 -5.56 4.43
C VAL A 223 12.97 -5.39 5.95
N ARG A 224 12.58 -4.22 6.45
CA ARG A 224 12.47 -3.94 7.90
C ARG A 224 11.50 -4.89 8.61
N GLU A 225 10.48 -5.31 7.93
CA GLU A 225 9.45 -6.19 8.47
C GLU A 225 9.75 -7.69 8.25
N ASN A 226 10.94 -8.01 7.73
CA ASN A 226 11.31 -9.38 7.38
C ASN A 226 10.26 -10.07 6.50
N ALA A 227 9.72 -9.36 5.53
CA ALA A 227 8.79 -9.92 4.56
C ALA A 227 9.43 -11.12 3.84
N CYS A 228 8.59 -12.00 3.28
CA CYS A 228 9.08 -13.09 2.44
C CYS A 228 9.98 -12.54 1.32
N PRO A 229 10.94 -13.34 0.82
CA PRO A 229 11.83 -12.93 -0.28
C PRO A 229 11.02 -12.40 -1.47
N PHE A 230 11.50 -11.32 -2.08
CA PHE A 230 10.87 -10.68 -3.24
C PHE A 230 11.93 -10.23 -4.26
N SER A 231 11.52 -10.06 -5.51
CA SER A 231 12.35 -9.53 -6.58
C SER A 231 11.94 -8.10 -6.93
N VAL A 232 12.90 -7.28 -7.30
CA VAL A 232 12.64 -5.93 -7.83
C VAL A 232 13.05 -5.88 -9.29
N TRP A 233 12.13 -5.45 -10.14
CA TRP A 233 12.32 -5.35 -11.58
C TRP A 233 12.24 -3.90 -12.00
N THR A 234 13.00 -3.52 -13.01
CA THR A 234 12.92 -2.20 -13.63
C THR A 234 12.89 -2.34 -15.15
N SER A 235 12.05 -1.51 -15.78
CA SER A 235 12.04 -1.36 -17.23
C SER A 235 13.07 -0.35 -17.75
N ARG A 236 13.74 0.39 -16.84
CA ARG A 236 14.75 1.39 -17.15
C ARG A 236 16.13 0.88 -16.70
N SER A 237 17.17 1.25 -17.44
CA SER A 237 18.53 1.08 -16.95
C SER A 237 18.68 1.88 -15.65
N LEU A 238 19.06 1.22 -14.57
CA LEU A 238 19.40 1.89 -13.30
C LEU A 238 20.73 2.65 -13.40
N LEU A 239 21.44 2.51 -14.54
CA LEU A 239 22.75 3.12 -14.78
C LEU A 239 22.68 4.62 -15.12
N ASP A 240 21.48 5.20 -15.30
CA ASP A 240 21.29 6.65 -15.42
C ASP A 240 21.33 7.38 -14.08
N GLY A 241 21.51 6.67 -12.97
CA GLY A 241 21.80 7.25 -11.66
C GLY A 241 23.22 7.81 -11.62
N ARG A 242 23.41 8.96 -10.95
CA ARG A 242 24.75 9.46 -10.64
C ARG A 242 25.52 8.34 -9.92
N ASP A 243 26.56 7.84 -10.55
CA ASP A 243 27.53 6.94 -9.93
C ASP A 243 28.12 7.63 -8.69
N ILE A 244 27.53 7.38 -7.53
CA ILE A 244 28.20 7.70 -6.29
C ILE A 244 29.25 6.61 -6.16
N PRO A 245 30.56 6.93 -6.25
CA PRO A 245 31.59 5.92 -6.14
C PRO A 245 31.54 5.28 -4.78
N PHE A 246 30.95 4.10 -4.70
CA PHE A 246 31.02 3.27 -3.51
C PHE A 246 32.22 2.35 -3.61
N GLU A 247 33.13 2.45 -2.64
CA GLU A 247 34.19 1.47 -2.49
C GLU A 247 33.67 0.29 -1.68
N PHE A 248 33.80 -0.91 -2.22
CA PHE A 248 33.55 -2.14 -1.50
C PHE A 248 34.74 -3.10 -1.67
N ARG A 249 34.89 -3.97 -0.68
CA ARG A 249 35.89 -5.04 -0.72
C ARG A 249 35.19 -6.37 -0.50
N VAL A 250 35.56 -7.34 -1.29
CA VAL A 250 35.15 -8.73 -1.06
C VAL A 250 36.24 -9.43 -0.28
N PHE A 251 35.88 -9.97 0.87
CA PHE A 251 36.79 -10.69 1.73
C PHE A 251 36.13 -11.99 2.20
N GLU A 252 36.73 -13.15 1.85
CA GLU A 252 36.16 -14.47 2.10
C GLU A 252 34.72 -14.59 1.60
N GLN A 253 33.74 -14.73 2.52
CA GLN A 253 32.32 -14.85 2.22
C GLN A 253 31.54 -13.59 2.61
N GLN A 254 32.17 -12.43 2.54
CA GLN A 254 31.55 -11.17 2.92
C GLN A 254 31.88 -10.06 1.93
N VAL A 255 30.93 -9.13 1.76
CA VAL A 255 31.16 -7.85 1.10
C VAL A 255 31.24 -6.78 2.17
N LEU A 256 32.35 -6.05 2.22
CA LEU A 256 32.58 -4.95 3.12
C LEU A 256 32.40 -3.62 2.40
N LEU A 257 31.52 -2.76 2.87
CA LEU A 257 31.38 -1.40 2.38
C LEU A 257 32.51 -0.53 2.96
N ALA A 258 33.44 -0.13 2.11
CA ALA A 258 34.62 0.66 2.48
C ALA A 258 34.41 2.17 2.27
N SER A 259 33.30 2.59 1.67
CA SER A 259 33.01 3.98 1.33
C SER A 259 32.92 4.89 2.57
N VAL A 260 33.36 6.14 2.41
CA VAL A 260 33.19 7.19 3.43
C VAL A 260 31.72 7.61 3.55
N ALA A 261 30.99 7.61 2.44
CA ALA A 261 29.56 7.87 2.45
C ALA A 261 28.81 6.69 3.08
N ILE A 262 28.01 6.97 4.10
CA ILE A 262 27.19 5.96 4.80
C ILE A 262 25.80 5.93 4.15
N PRO A 263 25.42 4.87 3.44
CA PRO A 263 24.07 4.75 2.88
C PRO A 263 23.04 4.54 4.00
N VAL A 264 21.81 4.92 3.76
CA VAL A 264 20.68 4.60 4.65
C VAL A 264 20.29 3.12 4.52
N TYR A 265 20.56 2.54 3.37
CA TYR A 265 20.26 1.16 2.99
C TYR A 265 21.24 0.69 1.94
N TRP A 266 21.68 -0.55 2.01
CA TRP A 266 22.40 -1.22 0.95
C TRP A 266 22.10 -2.72 0.94
N GLU A 267 22.26 -3.32 -0.23
CA GLU A 267 21.99 -4.72 -0.48
C GLU A 267 22.92 -5.27 -1.56
N ILE A 268 23.03 -6.57 -1.61
CA ILE A 268 23.84 -7.26 -2.62
C ILE A 268 23.04 -8.30 -3.38
N ASP A 269 23.30 -8.36 -4.66
CA ASP A 269 22.93 -9.46 -5.57
C ASP A 269 24.20 -9.92 -6.29
N PRO A 270 24.83 -11.01 -5.84
CA PRO A 270 26.07 -11.48 -6.44
C PRO A 270 25.87 -12.10 -7.83
N ASN A 271 24.63 -12.38 -8.22
CA ASN A 271 24.27 -13.02 -9.50
C ASN A 271 23.45 -12.08 -10.40
N TRP A 272 23.59 -10.77 -10.21
CA TRP A 272 22.82 -9.82 -11.02
C TRP A 272 23.19 -9.93 -12.51
N ASP A 273 22.16 -10.17 -13.33
CA ASP A 273 22.24 -10.36 -14.76
C ASP A 273 22.03 -9.07 -15.60
N GLY A 274 21.92 -7.92 -14.91
CA GLY A 274 21.62 -6.63 -15.54
C GLY A 274 20.12 -6.33 -15.69
N GLY A 275 19.24 -7.29 -15.45
CA GLY A 275 17.80 -7.15 -15.58
C GLY A 275 17.05 -7.29 -14.26
N THR A 276 17.24 -8.40 -13.58
CA THR A 276 16.52 -8.70 -12.34
C THR A 276 17.46 -8.67 -11.15
N PHE A 277 17.21 -7.76 -10.20
CA PHE A 277 17.97 -7.70 -8.94
C PHE A 277 17.32 -8.60 -7.88
N ARG A 278 18.08 -9.58 -7.39
CA ARG A 278 17.66 -10.54 -6.35
C ARG A 278 18.49 -10.33 -5.11
N SER A 279 18.02 -9.53 -4.19
CA SER A 279 18.73 -9.25 -2.95
C SER A 279 18.93 -10.52 -2.13
N THR A 280 20.19 -10.86 -1.84
CA THR A 280 20.58 -12.01 -1.02
C THR A 280 20.97 -11.63 0.39
N ALA A 281 21.41 -10.39 0.59
CA ALA A 281 21.74 -9.85 1.90
C ALA A 281 21.55 -8.32 1.91
N GLN A 282 21.16 -7.77 3.05
CA GLN A 282 20.73 -6.40 3.18
C GLN A 282 21.16 -5.79 4.51
N ALA A 283 21.43 -4.49 4.52
CA ALA A 283 21.63 -3.70 5.74
C ALA A 283 20.85 -2.39 5.69
N LEU A 284 20.29 -2.01 6.83
CA LEU A 284 19.52 -0.79 7.04
C LEU A 284 20.16 0.03 8.16
N LEU A 285 20.18 1.35 8.00
CA LEU A 285 20.47 2.25 9.09
C LEU A 285 19.36 2.13 10.15
N PRO A 286 19.70 1.84 11.42
CA PRO A 286 18.71 1.76 12.48
C PRO A 286 17.91 3.06 12.62
N LEU A 287 16.61 2.94 12.94
CA LEU A 287 15.71 4.10 13.12
C LEU A 287 16.05 4.93 14.37
N ARG A 288 16.69 4.30 15.34
CA ARG A 288 17.18 4.94 16.58
C ARG A 288 18.67 4.66 16.68
N GLN A 289 19.42 5.52 17.32
CA GLN A 289 20.88 5.50 17.48
C GLN A 289 21.55 4.17 17.11
N GLY A 290 22.42 4.18 16.12
CA GLY A 290 23.15 3.01 15.64
C GLY A 290 23.84 3.30 14.32
N GLU A 291 24.76 2.40 13.95
CA GLU A 291 25.45 2.45 12.67
C GLU A 291 24.85 1.37 11.74
N ILE A 292 24.91 1.64 10.44
CA ILE A 292 24.54 0.62 9.44
C ILE A 292 25.61 -0.49 9.45
N HIS A 293 25.17 -1.75 9.33
CA HIS A 293 26.10 -2.84 9.13
C HIS A 293 26.86 -2.65 7.82
N ARG A 294 28.17 -2.55 7.91
CA ARG A 294 29.06 -2.35 6.76
C ARG A 294 29.50 -3.65 6.10
N SER A 295 29.19 -4.80 6.70
CA SER A 295 29.49 -6.12 6.16
C SER A 295 28.21 -6.89 5.91
N LEU A 296 28.08 -7.48 4.73
CA LEU A 296 27.01 -8.39 4.37
C LEU A 296 27.57 -9.75 3.91
N PRO A 297 26.93 -10.86 4.33
CA PRO A 297 27.35 -12.19 3.91
C PRO A 297 27.08 -12.39 2.41
N LEU A 298 28.01 -13.07 1.73
CA LEU A 298 27.75 -13.67 0.44
C LEU A 298 27.08 -15.03 0.64
N PRO A 299 26.10 -15.41 -0.18
CA PRO A 299 25.57 -16.76 -0.13
C PRO A 299 26.67 -17.76 -0.46
N PRO A 300 26.62 -18.97 0.08
CA PRO A 300 27.56 -20.01 -0.31
C PRO A 300 27.46 -20.23 -1.83
N ASP A 301 28.62 -20.33 -2.47
CA ASP A 301 28.70 -20.62 -3.90
C ASP A 301 28.00 -21.99 -4.17
N PRO A 302 26.92 -22.01 -4.97
CA PRO A 302 26.21 -23.26 -5.26
C PRO A 302 27.05 -24.29 -6.04
N GLY A 303 28.28 -23.93 -6.43
CA GLY A 303 29.22 -24.77 -7.18
C GLY A 303 30.43 -25.29 -6.38
N ARG A 304 30.44 -25.15 -5.05
CA ARG A 304 31.47 -25.73 -4.18
C ARG A 304 30.91 -26.71 -3.21
#